data_f2a8d7ec7440fc43665da75ca63dad5b
#
_entry.id   f2a8d7ec7440fc43665da75ca63dad5b
#
_cell.length_a   1.000
_cell.length_b   1.000
_cell.length_c   1.000
_cell.angle_alpha   90.00
_cell.angle_beta   90.00
_cell.angle_gamma   90.00
#
_symmetry.space_group_name_H-M   'P 1'
#
loop_
_entity.id
_entity.type
_entity.pdbx_description
1 polymer ?
#
loop_
_entity_poly.entity_id
_entity_poly.type
_entity_poly.pdbx_seq_one_letter_code
_entity_poly.pdbx_strand_id
1 'polypeptide(L)'
;LIYAYAFFTILLSSSMALLECFSAVTHYPLTDFISNDLYKNIYYVLGSGIIFTITSFLIVFLSHMIIYRSIKTEETYVKTNFELENKDKLKNEYVLRVTHDIKGHVAAISSCLDVIRSGIAGPLTADQKEFSDRAYERTELLSTFIKDLLNLTRKRLQHGSEFEEFLLKDLLDKVVAGVQGLAKDKSIDFSYSFDNSIQTITGNPFTIEELFSNLLLNAIKYTPQKGRISMLVKSHQDQIIAEISDSGIGIPKDELTKIFDEFYRASNVPQDIKTGSGLGLSIAKQIVESHKGKISVSSEPGIWTKFTVILPKNPEAVLK
;
A
#
# COMPACT_ATOMS: atom_id res chain seq x y z
N LEU A 1 35.37 22.38 12.04
CA LEU A 1 35.26 23.61 11.29
C LEU A 1 34.27 24.59 11.94
N ILE A 2 33.05 24.14 12.27
CA ILE A 2 32.00 24.96 12.91
C ILE A 2 32.43 25.51 14.27
N TYR A 3 33.06 24.73 15.12
CA TYR A 3 33.59 25.19 16.42
C TYR A 3 34.74 26.17 16.25
N ALA A 4 35.62 25.97 15.26
CA ALA A 4 36.69 26.89 14.97
C ALA A 4 36.17 28.25 14.49
N TYR A 5 35.13 28.25 13.64
CA TYR A 5 34.48 29.48 13.19
C TYR A 5 33.78 30.20 14.34
N ALA A 6 33.01 29.48 15.19
CA ALA A 6 32.39 30.09 16.36
C ALA A 6 33.43 30.68 17.34
N PHE A 7 34.54 29.98 17.58
CA PHE A 7 35.62 30.48 18.41
C PHE A 7 36.21 31.74 17.84
N PHE A 8 36.48 31.80 16.52
CA PHE A 8 37.05 32.99 15.87
C PHE A 8 36.10 34.17 15.90
N THR A 9 34.81 34.00 15.66
CA THR A 9 33.80 35.08 15.73
C THR A 9 33.64 35.62 17.15
N ILE A 10 33.67 34.75 18.17
CA ILE A 10 33.63 35.16 19.58
C ILE A 10 34.89 35.97 19.95
N LEU A 11 36.06 35.50 19.53
CA LEU A 11 37.32 36.18 19.81
C LEU A 11 37.33 37.58 19.16
N LEU A 12 36.91 37.68 17.91
CA LEU A 12 36.84 38.92 17.17
C LEU A 12 35.86 39.93 17.81
N SER A 13 34.65 39.51 18.16
CA SER A 13 33.65 40.37 18.77
C SER A 13 34.08 40.84 20.18
N SER A 14 34.70 39.97 20.98
CA SER A 14 35.21 40.34 22.31
C SER A 14 36.37 41.29 22.24
N SER A 15 37.31 41.14 21.27
CA SER A 15 38.42 42.05 21.07
C SER A 15 37.96 43.42 20.60
N MET A 16 36.96 43.48 19.69
CA MET A 16 36.37 44.75 19.26
C MET A 16 35.72 45.52 20.42
N ALA A 17 34.91 44.82 21.24
CA ALA A 17 34.26 45.44 22.40
C ALA A 17 35.28 45.99 23.43
N LEU A 18 36.41 45.31 23.63
CA LEU A 18 37.50 45.80 24.47
C LEU A 18 38.21 47.03 23.88
N LEU A 19 38.48 47.02 22.56
CA LEU A 19 39.09 48.16 21.87
C LEU A 19 38.22 49.41 21.92
N GLU A 20 36.89 49.26 21.79
CA GLU A 20 35.93 50.34 22.00
C GLU A 20 35.93 50.85 23.45
N CYS A 21 35.96 49.98 24.45
CA CYS A 21 36.00 50.31 25.85
C CYS A 21 37.23 51.17 26.21
N PHE A 22 38.39 50.82 25.65
CA PHE A 22 39.64 51.60 25.85
C PHE A 22 39.81 52.80 24.89
N SER A 23 38.75 53.17 24.14
CA SER A 23 38.78 54.27 23.16
C SER A 23 39.84 54.12 22.07
N ALA A 24 40.29 52.90 21.82
CA ALA A 24 41.26 52.62 20.75
C ALA A 24 40.61 52.63 19.35
N VAL A 25 39.27 52.45 19.28
CA VAL A 25 38.45 52.53 18.08
C VAL A 25 37.24 53.41 18.35
N THR A 26 36.74 54.12 17.36
CA THR A 26 35.54 54.98 17.47
C THR A 26 34.29 54.13 17.71
N HIS A 27 33.59 54.42 18.78
CA HIS A 27 32.31 53.78 19.10
C HIS A 27 31.19 54.37 18.21
N TYR A 28 30.40 53.48 17.57
CA TYR A 28 29.17 53.88 16.86
C TYR A 28 27.98 53.50 17.73
N PRO A 29 27.37 54.42 18.50
CA PRO A 29 26.25 54.10 19.37
C PRO A 29 25.02 53.70 18.56
N LEU A 30 24.38 52.61 18.95
CA LEU A 30 23.02 52.31 18.55
C LEU A 30 22.12 53.29 19.30
N THR A 31 21.76 54.39 18.64
CA THR A 31 20.91 55.45 19.21
C THR A 31 19.62 54.82 19.73
N ASP A 32 19.26 55.21 20.96
CA ASP A 32 18.01 54.90 21.67
C ASP A 32 17.90 53.57 22.37
N PHE A 33 18.89 52.66 22.34
CA PHE A 33 18.76 51.36 23.01
C PHE A 33 19.61 51.18 24.28
N ILE A 34 20.74 51.88 24.37
CA ILE A 34 21.68 51.76 25.51
C ILE A 34 22.22 53.14 25.84
N SER A 35 22.33 53.48 27.15
CA SER A 35 22.91 54.78 27.54
C SER A 35 24.36 54.87 27.04
N ASN A 36 24.71 56.02 26.47
CA ASN A 36 25.97 56.32 25.76
C ASN A 36 27.25 56.06 26.58
N ASP A 37 27.17 55.81 27.90
CA ASP A 37 28.33 55.60 28.77
C ASP A 37 28.55 54.15 29.22
N LEU A 38 27.62 53.22 28.89
CA LEU A 38 27.76 51.83 29.31
C LEU A 38 28.94 51.11 28.67
N TYR A 39 29.31 51.42 27.43
CA TYR A 39 30.47 50.83 26.78
C TYR A 39 31.82 51.20 27.45
N LYS A 40 31.89 52.31 28.21
CA LYS A 40 33.06 52.71 29.01
C LYS A 40 33.17 51.92 30.31
N ASN A 41 32.13 51.24 30.74
CA ASN A 41 32.15 50.42 31.96
C ASN A 41 32.75 49.06 31.66
N ILE A 42 33.97 48.82 32.11
CA ILE A 42 34.68 47.56 31.86
C ILE A 42 33.93 46.34 32.35
N TYR A 43 33.20 46.44 33.47
CA TYR A 43 32.40 45.30 34.01
C TYR A 43 31.21 44.97 33.13
N TYR A 44 30.57 45.95 32.52
CA TYR A 44 29.49 45.76 31.55
C TYR A 44 30.00 45.09 30.26
N VAL A 45 31.13 45.57 29.70
CA VAL A 45 31.73 44.98 28.51
C VAL A 45 32.18 43.56 28.72
N LEU A 46 32.83 43.27 29.83
CA LEU A 46 33.24 41.90 30.17
C LEU A 46 32.03 40.98 30.42
N GLY A 47 31.03 41.49 31.15
CA GLY A 47 29.80 40.70 31.41
C GLY A 47 29.04 40.35 30.15
N SER A 48 28.83 41.32 29.24
CA SER A 48 28.17 41.10 27.96
C SER A 48 28.95 40.15 27.04
N GLY A 49 30.29 40.27 27.03
CA GLY A 49 31.18 39.34 26.32
C GLY A 49 31.09 37.91 26.82
N ILE A 50 31.03 37.69 28.16
CA ILE A 50 30.87 36.39 28.74
C ILE A 50 29.49 35.76 28.36
N ILE A 51 28.40 36.55 28.46
CA ILE A 51 27.07 36.09 28.09
C ILE A 51 27.01 35.72 26.62
N PHE A 52 27.56 36.57 25.74
CA PHE A 52 27.62 36.31 24.31
C PHE A 52 28.43 35.04 23.97
N THR A 53 29.54 34.82 24.67
CA THR A 53 30.37 33.61 24.52
C THR A 53 29.60 32.34 24.91
N ILE A 54 28.95 32.36 26.08
CA ILE A 54 28.19 31.24 26.59
C ILE A 54 27.02 30.91 25.64
N THR A 55 26.24 31.92 25.22
CA THR A 55 25.08 31.73 24.35
C THR A 55 25.49 31.20 22.97
N SER A 56 26.57 31.75 22.38
CA SER A 56 27.10 31.29 21.09
C SER A 56 27.57 29.83 21.18
N PHE A 57 28.28 29.48 22.25
CA PHE A 57 28.75 28.13 22.44
C PHE A 57 27.58 27.15 22.67
N LEU A 58 26.55 27.56 23.40
CA LEU A 58 25.34 26.78 23.62
C LEU A 58 24.59 26.53 22.31
N ILE A 59 24.43 27.55 21.46
CA ILE A 59 23.77 27.44 20.15
C ILE A 59 24.50 26.43 19.25
N VAL A 60 25.85 26.54 19.16
CA VAL A 60 26.67 25.63 18.35
C VAL A 60 26.60 24.21 18.90
N PHE A 61 26.66 24.03 20.22
CA PHE A 61 26.55 22.72 20.87
C PHE A 61 25.17 22.06 20.59
N LEU A 62 24.07 22.80 20.76
CA LEU A 62 22.73 22.32 20.50
C LEU A 62 22.54 21.97 19.02
N SER A 63 22.98 22.83 18.11
CA SER A 63 22.93 22.57 16.68
C SER A 63 23.70 21.29 16.31
N HIS A 64 24.90 21.11 16.85
CA HIS A 64 25.67 19.90 16.61
C HIS A 64 24.97 18.64 17.13
N MET A 65 24.39 18.73 18.32
CA MET A 65 23.65 17.61 18.94
C MET A 65 22.42 17.23 18.12
N ILE A 66 21.68 18.23 17.61
CA ILE A 66 20.50 18.00 16.77
C ILE A 66 20.91 17.32 15.46
N ILE A 67 21.92 17.87 14.76
CA ILE A 67 22.43 17.30 13.51
C ILE A 67 22.92 15.87 13.72
N TYR A 68 23.70 15.62 14.77
CA TYR A 68 24.20 14.27 15.10
C TYR A 68 23.07 13.29 15.36
N ARG A 69 22.02 13.68 16.12
CA ARG A 69 20.84 12.85 16.35
C ARG A 69 20.07 12.58 15.07
N SER A 70 19.89 13.58 14.21
CA SER A 70 19.19 13.43 12.94
C SER A 70 19.89 12.43 12.03
N ILE A 71 21.21 12.55 11.85
CA ILE A 71 21.99 11.62 11.04
C ILE A 71 21.89 10.18 11.59
N LYS A 72 22.04 10.02 12.90
CA LYS A 72 21.96 8.70 13.53
C LYS A 72 20.58 8.07 13.41
N THR A 73 19.52 8.88 13.48
CA THR A 73 18.13 8.41 13.31
C THR A 73 17.92 7.97 11.87
N GLU A 74 18.40 8.74 10.91
CA GLU A 74 18.30 8.42 9.47
C GLU A 74 19.05 7.12 9.13
N GLU A 75 20.29 6.95 9.63
CA GLU A 75 21.04 5.70 9.44
C GLU A 75 20.30 4.48 10.02
N THR A 76 19.73 4.65 11.22
CA THR A 76 18.95 3.58 11.87
C THR A 76 17.70 3.26 11.05
N TYR A 77 17.00 4.28 10.56
CA TYR A 77 15.80 4.12 9.74
C TYR A 77 16.11 3.39 8.43
N VAL A 78 17.15 3.80 7.69
CA VAL A 78 17.59 3.14 6.45
C VAL A 78 17.96 1.68 6.71
N LYS A 79 18.73 1.41 7.77
CA LYS A 79 19.11 0.04 8.14
C LYS A 79 17.91 -0.83 8.48
N THR A 80 16.97 -0.30 9.26
CA THR A 80 15.76 -1.05 9.66
C THR A 80 14.86 -1.35 8.44
N ASN A 81 14.70 -0.38 7.54
CA ASN A 81 13.96 -0.60 6.29
C ASN A 81 14.61 -1.67 5.43
N PHE A 82 15.93 -1.62 5.25
CA PHE A 82 16.66 -2.64 4.48
C PHE A 82 16.53 -4.05 5.11
N GLU A 83 16.59 -4.15 6.44
CA GLU A 83 16.36 -5.43 7.13
C GLU A 83 14.92 -5.93 6.95
N LEU A 84 13.94 -5.02 6.96
CA LEU A 84 12.53 -5.36 6.75
C LEU A 84 12.28 -5.85 5.32
N GLU A 85 12.78 -5.14 4.33
CA GLU A 85 12.70 -5.54 2.91
C GLU A 85 13.33 -6.93 2.66
N ASN A 86 14.51 -7.17 3.25
CA ASN A 86 15.16 -8.48 3.14
C ASN A 86 14.35 -9.60 3.80
N LYS A 87 13.73 -9.35 4.96
CA LYS A 87 12.85 -10.31 5.62
C LYS A 87 11.62 -10.62 4.78
N ASP A 88 11.00 -9.60 4.18
CA ASP A 88 9.84 -9.78 3.31
C ASP A 88 10.21 -10.55 2.03
N LYS A 89 11.36 -10.26 1.44
CA LYS A 89 11.89 -11.02 0.30
C LYS A 89 12.10 -12.49 0.64
N LEU A 90 12.80 -12.78 1.73
CA LEU A 90 13.05 -14.16 2.19
C LEU A 90 11.75 -14.90 2.51
N LYS A 91 10.78 -14.23 3.15
CA LYS A 91 9.44 -14.78 3.41
C LYS A 91 8.74 -15.16 2.10
N ASN A 92 8.77 -14.27 1.11
CA ASN A 92 8.13 -14.51 -0.19
C ASN A 92 8.83 -15.65 -0.96
N GLU A 93 10.15 -15.72 -0.96
CA GLU A 93 10.91 -16.83 -1.55
C GLU A 93 10.59 -18.17 -0.86
N TYR A 94 10.47 -18.17 0.47
CA TYR A 94 10.06 -19.36 1.22
C TYR A 94 8.64 -19.81 0.84
N VAL A 95 7.70 -18.87 0.76
CA VAL A 95 6.31 -19.16 0.32
C VAL A 95 6.31 -19.77 -1.07
N LEU A 96 7.09 -19.22 -2.03
CA LEU A 96 7.19 -19.77 -3.39
C LEU A 96 7.69 -21.21 -3.38
N ARG A 97 8.73 -21.52 -2.61
CA ARG A 97 9.31 -22.87 -2.53
C ARG A 97 8.32 -23.87 -1.95
N VAL A 98 7.76 -23.55 -0.78
CA VAL A 98 6.78 -24.42 -0.11
C VAL A 98 5.54 -24.66 -0.99
N THR A 99 5.07 -23.59 -1.64
CA THR A 99 3.88 -23.69 -2.50
C THR A 99 4.17 -24.52 -3.77
N HIS A 100 5.38 -24.45 -4.31
CA HIS A 100 5.80 -25.32 -5.41
C HIS A 100 5.76 -26.80 -4.99
N ASP A 101 6.27 -27.13 -3.83
CA ASP A 101 6.32 -28.50 -3.34
C ASP A 101 4.91 -29.04 -3.04
N ILE A 102 4.05 -28.21 -2.43
CA ILE A 102 2.64 -28.57 -2.21
C ILE A 102 1.92 -28.83 -3.54
N LYS A 103 2.19 -28.02 -4.58
CA LYS A 103 1.63 -28.23 -5.93
C LYS A 103 1.96 -29.62 -6.49
N GLY A 104 3.19 -30.10 -6.29
CA GLY A 104 3.60 -31.43 -6.70
C GLY A 104 2.79 -32.53 -6.00
N HIS A 105 2.62 -32.42 -4.69
CA HIS A 105 1.80 -33.38 -3.91
C HIS A 105 0.33 -33.37 -4.31
N VAL A 106 -0.25 -32.20 -4.50
CA VAL A 106 -1.64 -32.07 -4.94
C VAL A 106 -1.86 -32.66 -6.33
N ALA A 107 -0.94 -32.43 -7.27
CA ALA A 107 -0.99 -33.01 -8.60
C ALA A 107 -0.94 -34.55 -8.56
N ALA A 108 -0.10 -35.12 -7.69
CA ALA A 108 -0.05 -36.57 -7.49
C ALA A 108 -1.38 -37.13 -6.93
N ILE A 109 -1.99 -36.44 -5.96
CA ILE A 109 -3.31 -36.82 -5.41
C ILE A 109 -4.40 -36.74 -6.49
N SER A 110 -4.44 -35.65 -7.30
CA SER A 110 -5.37 -35.53 -8.42
C SER A 110 -5.23 -36.69 -9.39
N SER A 111 -3.97 -37.03 -9.78
CA SER A 111 -3.70 -38.15 -10.69
C SER A 111 -4.21 -39.50 -10.14
N CYS A 112 -4.02 -39.77 -8.84
CA CYS A 112 -4.53 -40.97 -8.23
C CYS A 112 -6.07 -41.00 -8.26
N LEU A 113 -6.72 -39.90 -7.95
CA LEU A 113 -8.17 -39.77 -8.00
C LEU A 113 -8.72 -39.91 -9.42
N ASP A 114 -8.02 -39.41 -10.44
CA ASP A 114 -8.39 -39.58 -11.84
C ASP A 114 -8.36 -41.07 -12.25
N VAL A 115 -7.32 -41.81 -11.85
CA VAL A 115 -7.25 -43.28 -12.10
C VAL A 115 -8.40 -43.99 -11.46
N ILE A 116 -8.78 -43.67 -10.22
CA ILE A 116 -9.90 -44.25 -9.52
C ILE A 116 -11.23 -43.94 -10.25
N ARG A 117 -11.45 -42.66 -10.59
CA ARG A 117 -12.66 -42.15 -11.26
C ARG A 117 -12.86 -42.68 -12.68
N SER A 118 -11.76 -42.89 -13.42
CA SER A 118 -11.81 -43.46 -14.76
C SER A 118 -12.19 -44.92 -14.83
N GLY A 119 -12.26 -45.62 -13.69
CA GLY A 119 -12.58 -47.02 -13.63
C GLY A 119 -11.40 -47.94 -14.01
N ILE A 120 -10.20 -47.42 -14.26
CA ILE A 120 -8.99 -48.22 -14.55
C ILE A 120 -8.66 -49.12 -13.37
N ALA A 121 -8.93 -48.68 -12.15
CA ALA A 121 -8.71 -49.47 -10.92
C ALA A 121 -9.84 -50.46 -10.60
N GLY A 122 -10.85 -50.57 -11.46
CA GLY A 122 -12.03 -51.40 -11.29
C GLY A 122 -13.31 -50.55 -11.11
N PRO A 123 -14.50 -51.21 -11.17
CA PRO A 123 -15.80 -50.54 -11.01
C PRO A 123 -15.97 -50.04 -9.56
N LEU A 124 -16.47 -48.84 -9.41
CA LEU A 124 -16.78 -48.20 -8.12
C LEU A 124 -18.27 -48.48 -7.74
N THR A 125 -18.54 -48.66 -6.46
CA THR A 125 -19.91 -48.57 -5.94
C THR A 125 -20.38 -47.10 -6.00
N ALA A 126 -21.69 -46.88 -5.89
CA ALA A 126 -22.26 -45.52 -5.91
C ALA A 126 -21.64 -44.62 -4.83
N ASP A 127 -21.49 -45.14 -3.61
CA ASP A 127 -20.89 -44.39 -2.49
C ASP A 127 -19.40 -44.09 -2.73
N GLN A 128 -18.62 -45.05 -3.24
CA GLN A 128 -17.20 -44.86 -3.58
C GLN A 128 -17.03 -43.80 -4.64
N LYS A 129 -17.91 -43.79 -5.65
CA LYS A 129 -17.90 -42.76 -6.70
C LYS A 129 -18.18 -41.39 -6.12
N GLU A 130 -19.20 -41.24 -5.27
CA GLU A 130 -19.51 -39.97 -4.61
C GLU A 130 -18.33 -39.46 -3.79
N PHE A 131 -17.73 -40.31 -2.94
CA PHE A 131 -16.55 -39.87 -2.15
C PHE A 131 -15.37 -39.52 -3.01
N SER A 132 -15.09 -40.27 -4.09
CA SER A 132 -14.01 -39.98 -5.02
C SER A 132 -14.23 -38.64 -5.76
N ASP A 133 -15.45 -38.37 -6.21
CA ASP A 133 -15.81 -37.11 -6.86
C ASP A 133 -15.66 -35.93 -5.89
N ARG A 134 -16.11 -36.05 -4.65
CA ARG A 134 -15.94 -35.02 -3.61
C ARG A 134 -14.47 -34.76 -3.28
N ALA A 135 -13.65 -35.83 -3.18
CA ALA A 135 -12.21 -35.69 -2.95
C ALA A 135 -11.50 -34.97 -4.12
N TYR A 136 -11.83 -35.35 -5.35
CA TYR A 136 -11.33 -34.73 -6.54
C TYR A 136 -11.68 -33.23 -6.60
N GLU A 137 -12.92 -32.86 -6.36
CA GLU A 137 -13.35 -31.47 -6.30
C GLU A 137 -12.56 -30.65 -5.27
N ARG A 138 -12.29 -31.24 -4.08
CA ARG A 138 -11.48 -30.57 -3.06
C ARG A 138 -10.03 -30.39 -3.49
N THR A 139 -9.48 -31.36 -4.23
CA THR A 139 -8.11 -31.29 -4.75
C THR A 139 -7.99 -30.22 -5.85
N GLU A 140 -8.98 -30.07 -6.72
CA GLU A 140 -9.05 -29.01 -7.73
C GLU A 140 -9.16 -27.60 -7.09
N LEU A 141 -9.95 -27.46 -6.04
CA LEU A 141 -10.04 -26.21 -5.27
C LEU A 141 -8.69 -25.87 -4.66
N LEU A 142 -7.99 -26.86 -4.07
CA LEU A 142 -6.66 -26.65 -3.49
C LEU A 142 -5.62 -26.30 -4.57
N SER A 143 -5.67 -26.93 -5.74
CA SER A 143 -4.80 -26.63 -6.88
C SER A 143 -4.99 -25.18 -7.36
N THR A 144 -6.23 -24.72 -7.45
CA THR A 144 -6.54 -23.32 -7.80
C THR A 144 -6.00 -22.35 -6.74
N PHE A 145 -6.19 -22.65 -5.47
CA PHE A 145 -5.65 -21.89 -4.36
C PHE A 145 -4.13 -21.74 -4.41
N ILE A 146 -3.41 -22.85 -4.64
CA ILE A 146 -1.96 -22.89 -4.76
C ILE A 146 -1.49 -22.00 -5.94
N LYS A 147 -2.21 -22.07 -7.06
CA LYS A 147 -1.92 -21.24 -8.24
C LYS A 147 -2.08 -19.76 -7.95
N ASP A 148 -3.15 -19.37 -7.27
CA ASP A 148 -3.42 -17.98 -6.89
C ASP A 148 -2.34 -17.46 -5.93
N LEU A 149 -1.96 -18.25 -4.92
CA LEU A 149 -0.90 -17.92 -3.96
C LEU A 149 0.47 -17.75 -4.64
N LEU A 150 0.81 -18.64 -5.60
CA LEU A 150 2.04 -18.52 -6.40
C LEU A 150 2.06 -17.24 -7.24
N ASN A 151 0.94 -16.94 -7.90
CA ASN A 151 0.84 -15.75 -8.75
C ASN A 151 1.00 -14.47 -7.93
N LEU A 152 0.36 -14.41 -6.76
CA LEU A 152 0.51 -13.30 -5.81
C LEU A 152 1.96 -13.11 -5.35
N THR A 153 2.57 -14.19 -4.91
CA THR A 153 3.95 -14.12 -4.37
C THR A 153 4.95 -13.73 -5.46
N ARG A 154 4.78 -14.26 -6.69
CA ARG A 154 5.62 -13.88 -7.83
C ARG A 154 5.47 -12.41 -8.20
N LYS A 155 4.25 -11.89 -8.26
CA LYS A 155 3.99 -10.48 -8.55
C LYS A 155 4.65 -9.56 -7.50
N ARG A 156 4.56 -9.90 -6.21
CA ARG A 156 5.22 -9.15 -5.13
C ARG A 156 6.74 -9.11 -5.26
N LEU A 157 7.36 -10.19 -5.76
CA LEU A 157 8.81 -10.25 -5.96
C LEU A 157 9.30 -9.54 -7.22
N GLN A 158 8.47 -9.53 -8.30
CA GLN A 158 8.86 -8.99 -9.60
C GLN A 158 8.69 -7.48 -9.72
N HIS A 159 7.73 -6.92 -9.01
CA HIS A 159 7.31 -5.54 -9.19
C HIS A 159 7.37 -4.75 -7.88
N GLY A 160 8.48 -4.68 -7.20
CA GLY A 160 8.72 -3.83 -6.03
C GLY A 160 7.53 -3.00 -5.50
N SER A 161 7.62 -2.48 -4.32
CA SER A 161 6.57 -1.62 -3.73
C SER A 161 6.66 -0.15 -4.18
N GLU A 162 7.36 0.14 -5.26
CA GLU A 162 7.57 1.53 -5.70
C GLU A 162 6.28 2.11 -6.26
N PHE A 163 5.93 3.28 -5.75
CA PHE A 163 4.85 4.10 -6.26
C PHE A 163 5.38 4.99 -7.39
N GLU A 164 4.65 5.01 -8.49
CA GLU A 164 4.95 5.85 -9.64
C GLU A 164 3.71 6.61 -10.11
N GLU A 165 3.91 7.64 -10.87
CA GLU A 165 2.82 8.40 -11.49
C GLU A 165 2.45 7.75 -12.82
N PHE A 166 1.18 7.40 -13.01
CA PHE A 166 0.67 6.75 -14.22
C PHE A 166 -0.74 7.21 -14.60
N LEU A 167 -1.13 6.95 -15.87
CA LEU A 167 -2.45 7.23 -16.40
C LEU A 167 -3.44 6.15 -15.95
N LEU A 168 -4.33 6.47 -15.01
CA LEU A 168 -5.30 5.50 -14.48
C LEU A 168 -6.24 5.02 -15.58
N LYS A 169 -6.60 5.89 -16.54
CA LYS A 169 -7.50 5.53 -17.63
C LYS A 169 -6.94 4.38 -18.46
N ASP A 170 -5.69 4.46 -18.90
CA ASP A 170 -5.06 3.46 -19.76
C ASP A 170 -5.00 2.09 -19.07
N LEU A 171 -4.68 2.11 -17.76
CA LEU A 171 -4.68 0.90 -16.95
C LEU A 171 -6.06 0.28 -16.84
N LEU A 172 -7.10 1.07 -16.55
CA LEU A 172 -8.47 0.56 -16.40
C LEU A 172 -9.04 0.12 -17.75
N ASP A 173 -8.76 0.81 -18.85
CA ASP A 173 -9.15 0.40 -20.20
C ASP A 173 -8.57 -1.00 -20.53
N LYS A 174 -7.31 -1.26 -20.16
CA LYS A 174 -6.68 -2.58 -20.30
C LYS A 174 -7.37 -3.65 -19.45
N VAL A 175 -7.69 -3.34 -18.18
CA VAL A 175 -8.40 -4.27 -17.28
C VAL A 175 -9.78 -4.60 -17.84
N VAL A 176 -10.53 -3.58 -18.25
CA VAL A 176 -11.88 -3.74 -18.83
C VAL A 176 -11.81 -4.59 -20.11
N ALA A 177 -10.88 -4.32 -21.01
CA ALA A 177 -10.69 -5.11 -22.22
C ALA A 177 -10.39 -6.60 -21.90
N GLY A 178 -9.61 -6.86 -20.86
CA GLY A 178 -9.28 -8.22 -20.40
C GLY A 178 -10.49 -9.03 -19.91
N VAL A 179 -11.54 -8.37 -19.41
CA VAL A 179 -12.74 -9.05 -18.86
C VAL A 179 -13.95 -9.01 -19.80
N GLN A 180 -13.95 -8.15 -20.82
CA GLN A 180 -15.08 -8.02 -21.76
C GLN A 180 -15.44 -9.32 -22.47
N GLY A 181 -14.45 -10.14 -22.85
CA GLY A 181 -14.69 -11.45 -23.47
C GLY A 181 -15.52 -12.36 -22.56
N LEU A 182 -15.14 -12.46 -21.29
CA LEU A 182 -15.86 -13.28 -20.30
C LEU A 182 -17.28 -12.78 -20.04
N ALA A 183 -17.48 -11.46 -20.00
CA ALA A 183 -18.81 -10.87 -19.86
C ALA A 183 -19.68 -11.17 -21.07
N LYS A 184 -19.14 -11.10 -22.28
CA LYS A 184 -19.83 -11.42 -23.52
C LYS A 184 -20.23 -12.90 -23.61
N ASP A 185 -19.35 -13.81 -23.21
CA ASP A 185 -19.63 -15.26 -23.19
C ASP A 185 -20.82 -15.61 -22.28
N LYS A 186 -20.98 -14.85 -21.18
CA LYS A 186 -22.16 -14.94 -20.29
C LYS A 186 -23.36 -14.10 -20.76
N SER A 187 -23.24 -13.36 -21.87
CA SER A 187 -24.26 -12.39 -22.32
C SER A 187 -24.58 -11.32 -21.27
N ILE A 188 -23.61 -10.92 -20.48
CA ILE A 188 -23.74 -9.87 -19.44
C ILE A 188 -23.70 -8.51 -20.13
N ASP A 189 -24.66 -7.64 -19.79
CA ASP A 189 -24.65 -6.23 -20.18
C ASP A 189 -23.64 -5.46 -19.33
N PHE A 190 -22.47 -5.16 -19.92
CA PHE A 190 -21.35 -4.54 -19.25
C PHE A 190 -21.21 -3.07 -19.67
N SER A 191 -21.31 -2.15 -18.71
CA SER A 191 -21.12 -0.71 -18.91
C SER A 191 -19.90 -0.19 -18.14
N TYR A 192 -19.11 0.67 -18.79
CA TYR A 192 -17.96 1.33 -18.19
C TYR A 192 -18.00 2.83 -18.46
N SER A 193 -17.85 3.63 -17.40
CA SER A 193 -17.82 5.09 -17.48
C SER A 193 -16.65 5.61 -16.64
N PHE A 194 -15.84 6.48 -17.25
CA PHE A 194 -14.67 7.08 -16.65
C PHE A 194 -14.72 8.61 -16.75
N ASP A 195 -14.47 9.29 -15.64
CA ASP A 195 -14.39 10.75 -15.61
C ASP A 195 -13.06 11.22 -16.21
N ASN A 196 -13.13 11.82 -17.41
CA ASN A 196 -11.96 12.30 -18.15
C ASN A 196 -11.19 13.44 -17.44
N SER A 197 -11.70 13.98 -16.33
CA SER A 197 -10.95 14.94 -15.50
C SER A 197 -9.83 14.29 -14.71
N ILE A 198 -9.83 12.95 -14.57
CA ILE A 198 -8.76 12.18 -13.93
C ILE A 198 -7.63 12.02 -14.94
N GLN A 199 -6.48 12.64 -14.65
CA GLN A 199 -5.28 12.50 -15.48
C GLN A 199 -4.39 11.40 -14.96
N THR A 200 -3.51 11.71 -14.02
CA THR A 200 -2.58 10.76 -13.40
C THR A 200 -2.93 10.51 -11.94
N ILE A 201 -2.49 9.38 -11.44
CA ILE A 201 -2.47 9.06 -10.01
C ILE A 201 -1.09 8.52 -9.63
N THR A 202 -0.71 8.70 -8.38
CA THR A 202 0.48 8.08 -7.80
C THR A 202 0.11 6.78 -7.11
N GLY A 203 0.77 5.69 -7.45
CA GLY A 203 0.50 4.37 -6.87
C GLY A 203 1.33 3.30 -7.54
N ASN A 204 1.10 2.05 -7.16
CA ASN A 204 1.70 0.92 -7.86
C ASN A 204 0.73 0.40 -8.93
N PRO A 205 1.02 0.58 -10.24
CA PRO A 205 0.09 0.24 -11.32
C PRO A 205 -0.26 -1.25 -11.36
N PHE A 206 0.67 -2.14 -11.01
CA PHE A 206 0.44 -3.59 -11.03
C PHE A 206 -0.56 -4.02 -9.95
N THR A 207 -0.45 -3.47 -8.75
CA THR A 207 -1.40 -3.78 -7.69
C THR A 207 -2.77 -3.15 -7.93
N ILE A 208 -2.82 -1.95 -8.51
CA ILE A 208 -4.07 -1.31 -8.95
C ILE A 208 -4.75 -2.13 -10.06
N GLU A 209 -4.00 -2.63 -11.06
CA GLU A 209 -4.51 -3.57 -12.08
C GLU A 209 -5.11 -4.82 -11.42
N GLU A 210 -4.43 -5.39 -10.44
CA GLU A 210 -4.89 -6.56 -9.71
C GLU A 210 -6.17 -6.29 -8.88
N LEU A 211 -6.24 -5.14 -8.20
CA LEU A 211 -7.42 -4.70 -7.46
C LEU A 211 -8.67 -4.72 -8.35
N PHE A 212 -8.62 -3.99 -9.47
CA PHE A 212 -9.77 -3.87 -10.36
C PHE A 212 -10.09 -5.17 -11.11
N SER A 213 -9.07 -5.95 -11.47
CA SER A 213 -9.26 -7.29 -12.04
C SER A 213 -9.98 -8.22 -11.08
N ASN A 214 -9.61 -8.26 -9.81
CA ASN A 214 -10.26 -9.09 -8.80
C ASN A 214 -11.73 -8.70 -8.59
N LEU A 215 -12.03 -7.41 -8.53
CA LEU A 215 -13.40 -6.94 -8.36
C LEU A 215 -14.27 -7.22 -9.58
N LEU A 216 -13.77 -6.99 -10.80
CA LEU A 216 -14.51 -7.24 -12.04
C LEU A 216 -14.70 -8.74 -12.30
N LEU A 217 -13.69 -9.57 -12.07
CA LEU A 217 -13.81 -11.02 -12.20
C LEU A 217 -14.83 -11.59 -11.20
N ASN A 218 -14.87 -11.06 -9.97
CA ASN A 218 -15.89 -11.42 -9.00
C ASN A 218 -17.30 -11.01 -9.49
N ALA A 219 -17.47 -9.79 -10.00
CA ALA A 219 -18.73 -9.34 -10.55
C ALA A 219 -19.22 -10.27 -11.68
N ILE A 220 -18.34 -10.61 -12.65
CA ILE A 220 -18.69 -11.53 -13.76
C ILE A 220 -19.01 -12.93 -13.23
N LYS A 221 -18.24 -13.42 -12.28
CA LYS A 221 -18.41 -14.74 -11.72
C LYS A 221 -19.77 -14.93 -11.08
N TYR A 222 -20.20 -13.97 -10.25
CA TYR A 222 -21.41 -14.08 -9.44
C TYR A 222 -22.66 -13.48 -10.10
N THR A 223 -22.51 -12.84 -11.26
CA THR A 223 -23.64 -12.40 -12.06
C THR A 223 -24.17 -13.54 -12.94
N PRO A 224 -25.49 -13.82 -12.95
CA PRO A 224 -26.08 -14.82 -13.82
C PRO A 224 -25.99 -14.38 -15.29
N GLN A 225 -26.28 -15.33 -16.21
CA GLN A 225 -26.40 -15.00 -17.64
C GLN A 225 -27.45 -13.90 -17.84
N LYS A 226 -27.19 -12.99 -18.80
CA LYS A 226 -28.02 -11.82 -19.12
C LYS A 226 -28.17 -10.82 -17.97
N GLY A 227 -27.32 -10.91 -16.95
CA GLY A 227 -27.25 -9.91 -15.88
C GLY A 227 -26.57 -8.61 -16.35
N ARG A 228 -26.38 -7.69 -15.42
CA ARG A 228 -25.76 -6.38 -15.67
C ARG A 228 -24.58 -6.16 -14.74
N ILE A 229 -23.53 -5.53 -15.28
CA ILE A 229 -22.37 -5.05 -14.52
C ILE A 229 -22.10 -3.62 -14.95
N SER A 230 -21.86 -2.74 -14.00
CA SER A 230 -21.44 -1.37 -14.29
C SER A 230 -20.19 -1.01 -13.49
N MET A 231 -19.23 -0.39 -14.15
CA MET A 231 -18.06 0.23 -13.51
C MET A 231 -18.11 1.73 -13.76
N LEU A 232 -18.10 2.51 -12.70
CA LEU A 232 -18.14 3.97 -12.73
C LEU A 232 -16.95 4.51 -11.95
N VAL A 233 -16.11 5.33 -12.60
CA VAL A 233 -14.94 5.96 -11.98
C VAL A 233 -15.09 7.47 -12.05
N LYS A 234 -15.06 8.12 -10.88
CA LYS A 234 -15.23 9.57 -10.72
C LYS A 234 -14.09 10.18 -9.95
N SER A 235 -13.79 11.44 -10.23
CA SER A 235 -12.94 12.29 -9.41
C SER A 235 -13.79 13.03 -8.38
N HIS A 236 -13.34 13.05 -7.12
CA HIS A 236 -13.93 13.89 -6.09
C HIS A 236 -12.80 14.50 -5.26
N GLN A 237 -12.55 15.81 -5.44
CA GLN A 237 -11.41 16.50 -4.82
C GLN A 237 -10.08 15.80 -5.15
N ASP A 238 -9.31 15.43 -4.11
CA ASP A 238 -8.04 14.72 -4.22
C ASP A 238 -8.18 13.19 -4.18
N GLN A 239 -9.40 12.68 -4.37
CA GLN A 239 -9.71 11.26 -4.35
C GLN A 239 -10.32 10.79 -5.67
N ILE A 240 -10.16 9.51 -5.91
CA ILE A 240 -10.82 8.76 -6.96
C ILE A 240 -11.81 7.81 -6.31
N ILE A 241 -13.04 7.81 -6.80
CA ILE A 241 -14.10 6.92 -6.36
C ILE A 241 -14.43 6.00 -7.53
N ALA A 242 -14.20 4.70 -7.34
CA ALA A 242 -14.60 3.69 -8.30
C ALA A 242 -15.70 2.82 -7.69
N GLU A 243 -16.84 2.74 -8.40
CA GLU A 243 -17.98 1.91 -8.05
C GLU A 243 -18.11 0.78 -9.06
N ILE A 244 -18.13 -0.47 -8.60
CA ILE A 244 -18.37 -1.66 -9.42
C ILE A 244 -19.65 -2.30 -8.88
N SER A 245 -20.68 -2.33 -9.72
CA SER A 245 -22.00 -2.82 -9.35
C SER A 245 -22.41 -3.97 -10.26
N ASP A 246 -22.96 -5.02 -9.68
CA ASP A 246 -23.44 -6.20 -10.39
C ASP A 246 -24.86 -6.58 -9.95
N SER A 247 -25.63 -7.20 -10.85
CA SER A 247 -26.94 -7.76 -10.59
C SER A 247 -26.87 -9.26 -10.25
N GLY A 248 -25.87 -9.62 -9.43
CA GLY A 248 -25.57 -10.99 -9.06
C GLY A 248 -26.38 -11.54 -7.90
N ILE A 249 -25.86 -12.62 -7.32
CA ILE A 249 -26.51 -13.35 -6.20
C ILE A 249 -26.61 -12.53 -4.91
N GLY A 250 -25.96 -11.36 -4.85
CA GLY A 250 -25.88 -10.57 -3.62
C GLY A 250 -25.11 -11.28 -2.50
N ILE A 251 -25.03 -10.61 -1.33
CA ILE A 251 -24.30 -11.08 -0.15
C ILE A 251 -25.20 -10.91 1.07
N PRO A 252 -25.33 -11.93 1.95
CA PRO A 252 -26.05 -11.80 3.21
C PRO A 252 -25.51 -10.67 4.09
N LYS A 253 -26.41 -9.94 4.76
CA LYS A 253 -26.04 -8.72 5.53
C LYS A 253 -25.06 -9.00 6.68
N ASP A 254 -25.18 -10.14 7.32
CA ASP A 254 -24.32 -10.61 8.41
C ASP A 254 -22.94 -11.08 7.94
N GLU A 255 -22.75 -11.20 6.62
CA GLU A 255 -21.48 -11.64 6.01
C GLU A 255 -20.69 -10.50 5.35
N LEU A 256 -21.28 -9.31 5.19
CA LEU A 256 -20.65 -8.17 4.49
C LEU A 256 -19.27 -7.76 5.05
N THR A 257 -19.05 -7.94 6.35
CA THR A 257 -17.75 -7.65 6.98
C THR A 257 -16.76 -8.79 6.79
N LYS A 258 -17.22 -10.01 6.66
CA LYS A 258 -16.41 -11.23 6.60
C LYS A 258 -15.89 -11.53 5.19
N ILE A 259 -16.53 -11.02 4.13
CA ILE A 259 -16.12 -11.29 2.75
C ILE A 259 -14.71 -10.81 2.40
N PHE A 260 -14.14 -9.93 3.22
CA PHE A 260 -12.77 -9.47 3.10
C PHE A 260 -11.76 -10.31 3.90
N ASP A 261 -12.23 -11.29 4.68
CA ASP A 261 -11.35 -12.21 5.38
C ASP A 261 -10.75 -13.22 4.38
N GLU A 262 -9.52 -13.61 4.63
CA GLU A 262 -8.83 -14.60 3.80
C GLU A 262 -9.60 -15.92 3.81
N PHE A 263 -9.76 -16.54 2.63
CA PHE A 263 -10.45 -17.83 2.43
C PHE A 263 -11.95 -17.81 2.68
N TYR A 264 -12.53 -16.66 3.03
CA TYR A 264 -13.97 -16.58 3.27
C TYR A 264 -14.76 -16.63 1.96
N ARG A 265 -15.89 -17.30 2.01
CA ARG A 265 -16.88 -17.40 0.93
C ARG A 265 -18.26 -17.28 1.52
N ALA A 266 -19.09 -16.43 0.92
CA ALA A 266 -20.46 -16.24 1.38
C ALA A 266 -21.28 -17.55 1.29
N SER A 267 -22.15 -17.74 2.26
CA SER A 267 -22.94 -18.99 2.41
C SER A 267 -23.94 -19.23 1.28
N ASN A 268 -24.37 -18.15 0.60
CA ASN A 268 -25.30 -18.20 -0.53
C ASN A 268 -24.64 -18.45 -1.89
N VAL A 269 -23.32 -18.70 -1.94
CA VAL A 269 -22.64 -19.03 -3.20
C VAL A 269 -23.07 -20.42 -3.69
N PRO A 270 -23.65 -20.53 -4.89
CA PRO A 270 -24.09 -21.81 -5.45
C PRO A 270 -22.95 -22.82 -5.56
N GLN A 271 -23.27 -24.11 -5.39
CA GLN A 271 -22.26 -25.17 -5.41
C GLN A 271 -21.61 -25.38 -6.78
N ASP A 272 -22.28 -25.01 -7.85
CA ASP A 272 -21.78 -25.05 -9.22
C ASP A 272 -20.75 -23.94 -9.50
N ILE A 273 -20.74 -22.85 -8.72
CA ILE A 273 -19.71 -21.82 -8.77
C ILE A 273 -18.53 -22.21 -7.86
N LYS A 274 -17.91 -23.38 -8.15
CA LYS A 274 -16.89 -23.99 -7.29
C LYS A 274 -15.51 -23.33 -7.37
N THR A 275 -15.23 -22.53 -8.39
CA THR A 275 -13.92 -21.93 -8.64
C THR A 275 -13.68 -20.67 -7.81
N GLY A 276 -12.57 -20.61 -7.08
CA GLY A 276 -12.07 -19.43 -6.37
C GLY A 276 -11.56 -19.70 -4.97
N SER A 277 -10.38 -19.17 -4.70
CA SER A 277 -9.63 -19.36 -3.46
C SER A 277 -10.20 -18.63 -2.24
N GLY A 278 -11.08 -17.65 -2.43
CA GLY A 278 -11.51 -16.74 -1.35
C GLY A 278 -10.47 -15.67 -0.99
N LEU A 279 -9.41 -15.51 -1.82
CA LEU A 279 -8.35 -14.52 -1.59
C LEU A 279 -8.57 -13.20 -2.33
N GLY A 280 -9.34 -13.16 -3.40
CA GLY A 280 -9.44 -11.99 -4.28
C GLY A 280 -9.90 -10.72 -3.56
N LEU A 281 -10.87 -10.81 -2.63
CA LEU A 281 -11.37 -9.65 -1.89
C LEU A 281 -10.44 -9.23 -0.75
N SER A 282 -9.78 -10.16 -0.07
CA SER A 282 -8.78 -9.83 0.96
C SER A 282 -7.57 -9.13 0.35
N ILE A 283 -7.14 -9.57 -0.85
CA ILE A 283 -6.10 -8.90 -1.64
C ILE A 283 -6.54 -7.50 -2.07
N ALA A 284 -7.76 -7.37 -2.59
CA ALA A 284 -8.30 -6.08 -2.98
C ALA A 284 -8.28 -5.09 -1.80
N LYS A 285 -8.67 -5.54 -0.60
CA LYS A 285 -8.61 -4.75 0.62
C LYS A 285 -7.18 -4.35 0.99
N GLN A 286 -6.22 -5.30 0.99
CA GLN A 286 -4.81 -5.02 1.28
C GLN A 286 -4.21 -3.99 0.29
N ILE A 287 -4.53 -4.11 -1.00
CA ILE A 287 -4.08 -3.15 -2.02
C ILE A 287 -4.63 -1.75 -1.74
N VAL A 288 -5.92 -1.64 -1.46
CA VAL A 288 -6.54 -0.35 -1.14
C VAL A 288 -5.95 0.28 0.12
N GLU A 289 -5.73 -0.51 1.18
CA GLU A 289 -5.11 -0.06 2.42
C GLU A 289 -3.65 0.38 2.22
N SER A 290 -2.87 -0.34 1.40
CA SER A 290 -1.48 0.06 1.08
C SER A 290 -1.41 1.39 0.34
N HIS A 291 -2.45 1.72 -0.45
CA HIS A 291 -2.62 3.01 -1.13
C HIS A 291 -3.33 4.07 -0.28
N LYS A 292 -3.47 3.85 1.05
CA LYS A 292 -4.15 4.76 1.98
C LYS A 292 -5.61 5.05 1.58
N GLY A 293 -6.23 4.14 0.87
CA GLY A 293 -7.62 4.21 0.42
C GLY A 293 -8.59 3.50 1.36
N LYS A 294 -9.84 3.38 0.90
CA LYS A 294 -10.92 2.67 1.58
C LYS A 294 -11.72 1.84 0.59
N ILE A 295 -12.05 0.60 0.95
CA ILE A 295 -12.98 -0.24 0.22
C ILE A 295 -14.21 -0.52 1.09
N SER A 296 -15.37 -0.51 0.48
CA SER A 296 -16.64 -0.83 1.13
C SER A 296 -17.54 -1.62 0.19
N VAL A 297 -18.52 -2.32 0.74
CA VAL A 297 -19.50 -3.12 0.00
C VAL A 297 -20.90 -2.79 0.49
N SER A 298 -21.83 -2.74 -0.45
CA SER A 298 -23.27 -2.71 -0.21
C SER A 298 -23.91 -3.78 -1.08
N SER A 299 -24.85 -4.54 -0.55
CA SER A 299 -25.46 -5.66 -1.27
C SER A 299 -26.85 -5.98 -0.74
N GLU A 300 -27.69 -6.49 -1.64
CA GLU A 300 -29.00 -7.07 -1.30
C GLU A 300 -29.02 -8.50 -1.84
N PRO A 301 -29.20 -9.51 -0.97
CA PRO A 301 -29.20 -10.92 -1.36
C PRO A 301 -30.20 -11.21 -2.49
N GLY A 302 -29.73 -11.89 -3.55
CA GLY A 302 -30.53 -12.24 -4.72
C GLY A 302 -30.76 -11.10 -5.73
N ILE A 303 -30.26 -9.88 -5.48
CA ILE A 303 -30.60 -8.72 -6.32
C ILE A 303 -29.34 -8.04 -6.89
N TRP A 304 -28.36 -7.63 -6.05
CA TRP A 304 -27.20 -6.88 -6.49
C TRP A 304 -26.08 -6.86 -5.44
N THR A 305 -24.85 -6.56 -5.93
CA THR A 305 -23.70 -6.17 -5.09
C THR A 305 -23.06 -4.92 -5.68
N LYS A 306 -22.58 -4.02 -4.81
CA LYS A 306 -21.79 -2.85 -5.18
C LYS A 306 -20.57 -2.72 -4.29
N PHE A 307 -19.38 -2.78 -4.89
CA PHE A 307 -18.13 -2.43 -4.26
C PHE A 307 -17.80 -0.97 -4.56
N THR A 308 -17.40 -0.24 -3.54
CA THR A 308 -16.93 1.15 -3.66
C THR A 308 -15.50 1.23 -3.17
N VAL A 309 -14.60 1.64 -4.04
CA VAL A 309 -13.17 1.87 -3.77
C VAL A 309 -12.91 3.36 -3.81
N ILE A 310 -12.26 3.87 -2.76
CA ILE A 310 -11.83 5.27 -2.65
C ILE A 310 -10.31 5.26 -2.54
N LEU A 311 -9.63 5.89 -3.49
CA LEU A 311 -8.17 6.01 -3.51
C LEU A 311 -7.77 7.49 -3.52
N PRO A 312 -6.79 7.94 -2.72
CA PRO A 312 -6.20 9.26 -2.90
C PRO A 312 -5.45 9.33 -4.22
N LYS A 313 -5.49 10.48 -4.92
CA LYS A 313 -4.71 10.69 -6.15
C LYS A 313 -3.21 10.62 -5.88
N ASN A 314 -2.80 11.05 -4.69
CA ASN A 314 -1.43 10.97 -4.21
C ASN A 314 -1.41 10.48 -2.75
N PRO A 315 -1.10 9.19 -2.49
CA PRO A 315 -1.06 8.63 -1.14
C PRO A 315 0.01 9.26 -0.23
N GLU A 316 1.08 9.81 -0.78
CA GLU A 316 2.15 10.45 -0.01
C GLU A 316 1.75 11.82 0.54
N ALA A 317 0.81 12.50 -0.11
CA ALA A 317 0.29 13.79 0.36
C ALA A 317 -0.60 13.66 1.62
N VAL A 318 -1.11 12.48 1.92
CA VAL A 318 -1.97 12.21 3.09
C VAL A 318 -1.16 12.13 4.40
N LEU A 319 0.18 12.10 4.32
CA LEU A 319 1.09 12.01 5.48
C LEU A 319 1.61 13.39 5.96
N LYS A 320 1.17 14.49 5.38
CA LYS A 320 1.46 15.85 5.81
C LYS A 320 0.24 16.46 6.49
#